data_d55967cf559fda6136395475863248af
#
_entry.id   d55967cf559fda6136395475863248af
#
_cell.length_a   1.000
_cell.length_b   1.000
_cell.length_c   1.000
_cell.angle_alpha   90.00
_cell.angle_beta   90.00
_cell.angle_gamma   90.00
#
_symmetry.space_group_name_H-M   'P 1'
#
loop_
_entity.id
_entity.type
_entity.pdbx_description
1 polymer ?
#
loop_
_entity_poly.entity_id
_entity_poly.type
_entity_poly.pdbx_seq_one_letter_code
_entity_poly.pdbx_strand_id
1 'polypeptide(L)'
;MDNKNVFVAIALSMSVLLFWGAFFETPKTKIEEKTNNQIQEKTENSITPSANQAPSIEQLAIVKKVSRNDSIKSSDRIRIENENIIGSISLEGGLIDDISFKNHKQKVEGNKNIEFLNPVQTENGFYAESGWASIGNKIKVPTKNSKWQVEGNKVLTNKNPVILKWNNNEGVIFKKKIELDEKYL
;
A
#
# COMPACT_ATOMS: atom_id res chain seq x y z
N MET A 1 -35.36 -11.93 43.43
CA MET A 1 -34.53 -11.02 42.63
C MET A 1 -35.47 -10.24 41.72
N ASP A 2 -35.46 -8.92 41.85
CA ASP A 2 -36.43 -8.08 41.12
C ASP A 2 -36.09 -8.00 39.62
N ASN A 3 -36.85 -8.77 38.84
CA ASN A 3 -36.72 -8.78 37.39
C ASN A 3 -36.92 -7.39 36.75
N LYS A 4 -37.54 -6.47 37.48
CA LYS A 4 -37.75 -5.07 37.05
C LYS A 4 -36.44 -4.34 36.77
N ASN A 5 -35.43 -4.53 37.60
CA ASN A 5 -34.12 -3.86 37.45
C ASN A 5 -33.37 -4.39 36.21
N VAL A 6 -33.56 -5.67 35.88
CA VAL A 6 -32.98 -6.28 34.63
C VAL A 6 -33.65 -5.71 33.39
N PHE A 7 -34.97 -5.57 33.39
CA PHE A 7 -35.68 -4.96 32.26
C PHE A 7 -35.32 -3.48 32.06
N VAL A 8 -35.15 -2.75 33.12
CA VAL A 8 -34.72 -1.32 33.09
C VAL A 8 -33.28 -1.24 32.52
N ALA A 9 -32.37 -2.11 32.91
CA ALA A 9 -31.01 -2.12 32.42
C ALA A 9 -30.95 -2.45 30.91
N ILE A 10 -31.75 -3.42 30.45
CA ILE A 10 -31.85 -3.78 29.03
C ILE A 10 -32.43 -2.61 28.22
N ALA A 11 -33.48 -1.96 28.71
CA ALA A 11 -34.10 -0.84 28.03
C ALA A 11 -33.15 0.37 27.90
N LEU A 12 -32.39 0.68 28.96
CA LEU A 12 -31.35 1.72 28.94
C LEU A 12 -30.23 1.40 27.95
N SER A 13 -29.76 0.16 27.94
CA SER A 13 -28.72 -0.27 27.04
C SER A 13 -29.18 -0.16 25.56
N MET A 14 -30.40 -0.62 25.23
CA MET A 14 -30.97 -0.46 23.89
C MET A 14 -31.14 1.01 23.50
N SER A 15 -31.58 1.87 24.45
CA SER A 15 -31.76 3.28 24.17
C SER A 15 -30.44 3.97 23.78
N VAL A 16 -29.33 3.61 24.42
CA VAL A 16 -28.00 4.14 24.08
C VAL A 16 -27.57 3.71 22.69
N LEU A 17 -27.81 2.45 22.30
CA LEU A 17 -27.47 1.95 20.97
C LEU A 17 -28.30 2.61 19.87
N LEU A 18 -29.62 2.80 20.12
CA LEU A 18 -30.49 3.48 19.17
C LEU A 18 -30.14 4.96 19.02
N PHE A 19 -29.80 5.62 20.11
CA PHE A 19 -29.35 7.01 20.10
C PHE A 19 -28.04 7.17 19.35
N TRP A 20 -27.07 6.25 19.54
CA TRP A 20 -25.83 6.23 18.80
C TRP A 20 -26.06 6.05 17.29
N GLY A 21 -26.88 5.07 16.89
CA GLY A 21 -27.22 4.83 15.49
C GLY A 21 -27.93 6.02 14.84
N ALA A 22 -28.81 6.73 15.56
CA ALA A 22 -29.53 7.88 15.03
C ALA A 22 -28.68 9.14 14.83
N PHE A 23 -27.67 9.35 15.71
CA PHE A 23 -26.89 10.59 15.72
C PHE A 23 -25.47 10.45 15.15
N PHE A 24 -24.88 9.23 15.17
CA PHE A 24 -23.49 9.01 14.78
C PHE A 24 -23.34 8.11 13.52
N GLU A 25 -24.38 7.36 13.12
CA GLU A 25 -24.32 6.64 11.84
C GLU A 25 -24.71 7.56 10.69
N THR A 26 -23.79 7.77 9.77
CA THR A 26 -24.06 8.41 8.49
C THR A 26 -25.00 7.52 7.64
N PRO A 27 -26.01 8.07 6.95
CA PRO A 27 -26.96 7.27 6.18
C PRO A 27 -26.22 6.46 5.10
N LYS A 28 -26.32 5.13 5.20
CA LYS A 28 -25.85 4.21 4.16
C LYS A 28 -26.71 4.43 2.93
N THR A 29 -26.14 4.96 1.87
CA THR A 29 -26.76 5.05 0.55
C THR A 29 -27.14 3.64 0.08
N LYS A 30 -28.44 3.40 -0.13
CA LYS A 30 -28.94 2.17 -0.75
C LYS A 30 -28.40 2.10 -2.17
N ILE A 31 -27.63 1.08 -2.46
CA ILE A 31 -27.27 0.70 -3.82
C ILE A 31 -28.47 -0.04 -4.38
N GLU A 32 -29.24 0.61 -5.24
CA GLU A 32 -30.21 -0.05 -6.10
C GLU A 32 -29.45 -0.77 -7.21
N GLU A 33 -29.57 -2.10 -7.25
CA GLU A 33 -29.23 -2.91 -8.41
C GLU A 33 -30.11 -2.47 -9.58
N LYS A 34 -29.54 -1.88 -10.60
CA LYS A 34 -30.11 -1.85 -11.96
C LYS A 34 -29.13 -2.45 -12.94
N THR A 35 -29.52 -3.62 -13.37
CA THR A 35 -28.98 -4.36 -14.51
C THR A 35 -29.21 -3.61 -15.83
N ASN A 36 -28.24 -3.71 -16.70
CA ASN A 36 -28.25 -3.69 -18.18
C ASN A 36 -27.97 -2.39 -18.96
N ASN A 37 -26.87 -2.57 -19.70
CA ASN A 37 -26.63 -2.27 -21.13
C ASN A 37 -26.79 -0.82 -21.64
N GLN A 38 -25.73 -0.23 -22.04
CA GLN A 38 -25.29 -0.05 -23.44
C GLN A 38 -24.17 0.97 -23.56
N ILE A 39 -23.28 0.67 -24.47
CA ILE A 39 -22.17 1.40 -25.04
C ILE A 39 -22.64 2.78 -25.54
N GLN A 40 -21.88 3.85 -25.21
CA GLN A 40 -21.44 4.83 -26.19
C GLN A 40 -20.49 5.86 -25.57
N GLU A 41 -19.43 6.15 -26.33
CA GLU A 41 -18.45 7.21 -26.16
C GLU A 41 -19.09 8.59 -25.93
N LYS A 42 -18.50 9.37 -25.01
CA LYS A 42 -18.10 10.72 -25.36
C LYS A 42 -17.18 11.34 -24.27
N THR A 43 -16.07 11.79 -24.75
CA THR A 43 -15.11 12.70 -24.12
C THR A 43 -15.81 13.93 -23.53
N GLU A 44 -15.48 14.29 -22.28
CA GLU A 44 -15.16 15.67 -21.94
C GLU A 44 -14.69 15.82 -20.48
N ASN A 45 -13.66 16.59 -20.33
CA ASN A 45 -12.96 16.98 -19.12
C ASN A 45 -13.88 17.52 -18.02
N SER A 46 -13.72 17.02 -16.81
CA SER A 46 -13.97 17.82 -15.62
C SER A 46 -13.03 17.39 -14.50
N ILE A 47 -12.07 18.24 -14.23
CA ILE A 47 -11.09 18.12 -13.15
C ILE A 47 -11.81 18.59 -11.87
N THR A 48 -12.11 17.67 -10.97
CA THR A 48 -12.44 17.99 -9.59
C THR A 48 -11.39 17.32 -8.69
N PRO A 49 -10.63 18.08 -7.89
CA PRO A 49 -9.65 17.48 -6.97
C PRO A 49 -10.41 16.93 -5.76
N SER A 50 -10.47 15.63 -5.63
CA SER A 50 -10.95 14.96 -4.42
C SER A 50 -9.80 14.79 -3.44
N ALA A 51 -9.93 15.45 -2.31
CA ALA A 51 -9.06 15.32 -1.16
C ALA A 51 -9.24 13.94 -0.50
N ASN A 52 -8.13 13.40 0.03
CA ASN A 52 -8.06 12.29 0.98
C ASN A 52 -8.60 10.93 0.49
N GLN A 53 -7.78 10.20 -0.27
CA GLN A 53 -7.92 8.75 -0.32
C GLN A 53 -6.66 8.11 0.23
N ALA A 54 -6.76 7.57 1.44
CA ALA A 54 -6.00 6.40 1.81
C ALA A 54 -6.16 5.37 0.68
N PRO A 55 -5.14 4.57 0.32
CA PRO A 55 -5.23 3.63 -0.79
C PRO A 55 -6.41 2.68 -0.55
N SER A 56 -7.47 2.86 -1.33
CA SER A 56 -8.64 2.00 -1.28
C SER A 56 -8.28 0.67 -1.92
N ILE A 57 -8.49 -0.40 -1.19
CA ILE A 57 -8.30 -1.79 -1.64
C ILE A 57 -9.18 -2.13 -2.86
N GLU A 58 -10.20 -1.34 -3.14
CA GLU A 58 -11.15 -1.58 -4.24
C GLU A 58 -10.61 -1.30 -5.65
N GLN A 59 -9.51 -0.57 -5.80
CA GLN A 59 -8.87 -0.36 -7.12
C GLN A 59 -7.93 -1.48 -7.57
N LEU A 60 -7.77 -2.53 -6.77
CA LEU A 60 -6.94 -3.70 -7.13
C LEU A 60 -7.66 -4.73 -8.03
N ALA A 61 -8.89 -4.48 -8.43
CA ALA A 61 -9.76 -5.51 -9.00
C ALA A 61 -9.50 -5.91 -10.46
N ILE A 62 -8.56 -5.28 -11.20
CA ILE A 62 -8.30 -5.64 -12.61
C ILE A 62 -6.80 -5.60 -12.95
N VAL A 63 -5.93 -5.91 -12.02
CA VAL A 63 -4.53 -6.13 -12.37
C VAL A 63 -4.39 -7.58 -12.81
N LYS A 64 -4.09 -7.81 -14.09
CA LYS A 64 -3.71 -9.15 -14.59
C LYS A 64 -2.57 -9.65 -13.72
N LYS A 65 -2.83 -10.68 -12.91
CA LYS A 65 -1.83 -11.29 -12.06
C LYS A 65 -0.68 -11.80 -12.91
N VAL A 66 0.53 -11.37 -12.58
CA VAL A 66 1.76 -11.78 -13.26
C VAL A 66 2.64 -12.60 -12.34
N SER A 67 3.59 -13.34 -12.88
CA SER A 67 4.55 -14.05 -12.03
C SER A 67 5.44 -13.05 -11.29
N ARG A 68 5.94 -13.46 -10.10
CA ARG A 68 6.88 -12.63 -9.32
C ARG A 68 8.10 -12.23 -10.14
N ASN A 69 8.67 -13.16 -10.90
CA ASN A 69 9.85 -12.91 -11.71
C ASN A 69 9.59 -11.90 -12.84
N ASP A 70 8.44 -11.94 -13.47
CA ASP A 70 8.07 -11.00 -14.52
C ASP A 70 7.82 -9.62 -13.95
N SER A 71 7.17 -9.55 -12.79
CA SER A 71 6.94 -8.29 -12.08
C SER A 71 8.25 -7.62 -11.65
N ILE A 72 9.20 -8.39 -11.12
CA ILE A 72 10.52 -7.87 -10.73
C ILE A 72 11.30 -7.34 -11.93
N LYS A 73 11.20 -7.99 -13.06
CA LYS A 73 11.89 -7.57 -14.31
C LYS A 73 11.26 -6.36 -15.00
N SER A 74 10.03 -6.01 -14.66
CA SER A 74 9.28 -4.94 -15.34
C SER A 74 9.69 -3.53 -14.96
N SER A 75 10.47 -3.33 -13.91
CA SER A 75 10.90 -2.01 -13.42
C SER A 75 12.38 -2.00 -13.05
N ASP A 76 12.98 -0.80 -13.09
CA ASP A 76 14.31 -0.60 -12.56
C ASP A 76 14.31 -0.79 -11.05
N ARG A 77 15.32 -1.50 -10.53
CA ARG A 77 15.36 -1.90 -9.12
C ARG A 77 16.74 -1.78 -8.51
N ILE A 78 16.77 -1.65 -7.19
CA ILE A 78 17.98 -1.70 -6.36
C ILE A 78 17.98 -3.02 -5.62
N ARG A 79 19.12 -3.72 -5.63
CA ARG A 79 19.29 -4.96 -4.87
C ARG A 79 19.38 -4.69 -3.37
N ILE A 80 18.74 -5.54 -2.58
CA ILE A 80 18.88 -5.64 -1.12
C ILE A 80 19.57 -6.95 -0.81
N GLU A 81 20.58 -6.92 0.03
CA GLU A 81 21.24 -8.15 0.46
C GLU A 81 21.98 -7.98 1.79
N ASN A 82 21.72 -8.88 2.73
CA ASN A 82 22.56 -9.15 3.89
C ASN A 82 22.64 -10.68 4.15
N GLU A 83 23.06 -11.10 5.33
CA GLU A 83 23.17 -12.52 5.67
C GLU A 83 21.83 -13.23 5.77
N ASN A 84 20.75 -12.50 6.09
CA ASN A 84 19.43 -13.06 6.40
C ASN A 84 18.41 -12.89 5.26
N ILE A 85 18.52 -11.82 4.48
CA ILE A 85 17.55 -11.48 3.43
C ILE A 85 18.20 -11.20 2.09
N ILE A 86 17.42 -11.40 1.05
CA ILE A 86 17.72 -11.00 -0.33
C ILE A 86 16.45 -10.46 -0.97
N GLY A 87 16.60 -9.45 -1.81
CA GLY A 87 15.46 -8.85 -2.50
C GLY A 87 15.83 -7.63 -3.30
N SER A 88 14.83 -6.79 -3.54
CA SER A 88 15.02 -5.53 -4.26
C SER A 88 13.96 -4.47 -3.95
N ILE A 89 14.29 -3.22 -4.23
CA ILE A 89 13.43 -2.05 -4.13
C ILE A 89 13.10 -1.58 -5.54
N SER A 90 11.83 -1.40 -5.86
CA SER A 90 11.42 -0.77 -7.11
C SER A 90 11.76 0.72 -7.11
N LEU A 91 12.35 1.21 -8.20
CA LEU A 91 12.55 2.65 -8.42
C LEU A 91 11.26 3.36 -8.88
N GLU A 92 10.24 2.62 -9.28
CA GLU A 92 8.91 3.15 -9.48
C GLU A 92 8.14 3.13 -8.15
N GLY A 93 7.72 4.29 -7.67
CA GLY A 93 7.09 4.47 -6.37
C GLY A 93 8.06 4.39 -5.17
N GLY A 94 9.26 3.84 -5.35
CA GLY A 94 10.19 3.58 -4.24
C GLY A 94 9.65 2.54 -3.28
N LEU A 95 9.04 1.46 -3.83
CA LEU A 95 8.39 0.38 -3.09
C LEU A 95 9.39 -0.68 -2.65
N ILE A 96 9.24 -1.16 -1.42
CA ILE A 96 9.93 -2.37 -0.94
C ILE A 96 8.92 -3.52 -1.10
N ASP A 97 9.01 -4.25 -2.19
CA ASP A 97 8.02 -5.25 -2.60
C ASP A 97 8.63 -6.60 -3.03
N ASP A 98 9.91 -6.80 -2.75
CA ASP A 98 10.62 -8.02 -3.09
C ASP A 98 11.65 -8.33 -2.00
N ILE A 99 11.23 -9.12 -1.00
CA ILE A 99 12.10 -9.61 0.08
C ILE A 99 11.86 -11.10 0.29
N SER A 100 12.95 -11.85 0.32
CA SER A 100 12.95 -13.28 0.68
C SER A 100 13.94 -13.54 1.81
N PHE A 101 13.57 -14.43 2.73
CA PHE A 101 14.49 -14.89 3.78
C PHE A 101 15.44 -15.95 3.25
N LYS A 102 16.73 -15.78 3.46
CA LYS A 102 17.75 -16.76 3.03
C LYS A 102 17.71 -18.04 3.87
N ASN A 103 17.49 -17.89 5.17
CA ASN A 103 17.62 -18.96 6.16
C ASN A 103 16.30 -19.63 6.56
N HIS A 104 15.18 -19.22 5.94
CA HIS A 104 13.85 -19.75 6.25
C HIS A 104 13.22 -20.36 5.00
N LYS A 105 12.78 -21.61 5.11
CA LYS A 105 12.15 -22.35 4.02
C LYS A 105 10.64 -22.41 4.18
N GLN A 106 9.92 -22.47 3.07
CA GLN A 106 8.45 -22.60 3.08
C GLN A 106 7.98 -23.95 3.64
N LYS A 107 8.80 -25.00 3.51
CA LYS A 107 8.55 -26.35 4.03
C LYS A 107 9.85 -26.86 4.63
N VAL A 108 9.75 -27.73 5.66
CA VAL A 108 10.91 -28.28 6.39
C VAL A 108 11.88 -28.99 5.46
N GLU A 109 11.39 -29.76 4.48
CA GLU A 109 12.21 -30.47 3.50
C GLU A 109 12.27 -29.77 2.13
N GLY A 110 11.81 -28.52 2.06
CA GLY A 110 11.74 -27.76 0.80
C GLY A 110 12.98 -26.91 0.53
N ASN A 111 13.25 -26.67 -0.75
CA ASN A 111 14.33 -25.78 -1.18
C ASN A 111 13.88 -24.32 -1.36
N LYS A 112 12.56 -24.06 -1.37
CA LYS A 112 12.02 -22.73 -1.62
C LYS A 112 12.07 -21.87 -0.35
N ASN A 113 12.68 -20.70 -0.44
CA ASN A 113 12.72 -19.73 0.65
C ASN A 113 11.35 -19.09 0.88
N ILE A 114 11.12 -18.58 2.09
CA ILE A 114 9.94 -17.77 2.37
C ILE A 114 10.08 -16.44 1.63
N GLU A 115 9.11 -16.13 0.78
CA GLU A 115 8.93 -14.85 0.14
C GLU A 115 8.09 -13.97 1.09
N PHE A 116 8.75 -13.00 1.74
CA PHE A 116 8.11 -12.15 2.75
C PHE A 116 7.34 -11.00 2.11
N LEU A 117 7.98 -10.31 1.15
CA LEU A 117 7.32 -9.27 0.34
C LEU A 117 7.27 -9.70 -1.11
N ASN A 118 6.15 -9.40 -1.76
CA ASN A 118 5.88 -9.72 -3.15
C ASN A 118 5.27 -8.51 -3.87
N PRO A 119 5.64 -8.26 -5.14
CA PRO A 119 5.08 -7.16 -5.91
C PRO A 119 3.55 -7.20 -5.97
N VAL A 120 2.94 -6.02 -5.94
CA VAL A 120 1.47 -5.85 -5.88
C VAL A 120 0.72 -6.56 -7.02
N GLN A 121 1.38 -6.73 -8.16
CA GLN A 121 0.79 -7.36 -9.36
C GLN A 121 0.79 -8.89 -9.30
N THR A 122 1.41 -9.49 -8.28
CA THR A 122 1.43 -10.94 -8.08
C THR A 122 0.20 -11.44 -7.34
N GLU A 123 0.00 -12.76 -7.32
CA GLU A 123 -1.13 -13.37 -6.63
C GLU A 123 -1.15 -13.06 -5.13
N ASN A 124 0.01 -13.08 -4.50
CA ASN A 124 0.21 -12.82 -3.07
C ASN A 124 0.95 -11.50 -2.87
N GLY A 125 0.53 -10.44 -3.57
CA GLY A 125 1.14 -9.12 -3.47
C GLY A 125 1.10 -8.59 -2.03
N PHE A 126 2.27 -8.33 -1.46
CA PHE A 126 2.44 -7.77 -0.13
C PHE A 126 3.70 -6.93 -0.11
N TYR A 127 3.58 -5.65 0.16
CA TYR A 127 4.66 -4.67 0.01
C TYR A 127 4.63 -3.60 1.08
N ALA A 128 5.74 -2.91 1.25
CA ALA A 128 5.85 -1.73 2.09
C ALA A 128 5.99 -0.47 1.23
N GLU A 129 5.17 0.54 1.54
CA GLU A 129 5.17 1.84 0.89
C GLU A 129 5.28 2.93 1.96
N SER A 130 6.09 3.93 1.68
CA SER A 130 6.17 5.16 2.46
C SER A 130 6.20 6.36 1.53
N GLY A 131 5.60 7.47 1.94
CA GLY A 131 5.49 8.63 1.06
C GLY A 131 5.15 9.92 1.78
N TRP A 132 4.84 10.95 1.01
CA TRP A 132 4.44 12.27 1.47
C TRP A 132 3.04 12.58 1.02
N ALA A 133 2.32 13.31 1.85
CA ALA A 133 1.04 13.91 1.51
C ALA A 133 1.18 15.44 1.47
N SER A 134 0.60 16.07 0.46
CA SER A 134 0.55 17.53 0.37
C SER A 134 -0.72 18.06 1.00
N ILE A 135 -0.60 18.92 2.02
CA ILE A 135 -1.74 19.61 2.63
C ILE A 135 -2.13 20.77 1.72
N GLY A 136 -3.38 20.74 1.25
CA GLY A 136 -3.93 21.78 0.37
C GLY A 136 -3.29 21.83 -1.03
N ASN A 137 -2.70 20.72 -1.49
CA ASN A 137 -2.10 20.58 -2.83
C ASN A 137 -1.09 21.67 -3.22
N LYS A 138 -0.43 22.28 -2.24
CA LYS A 138 0.50 23.40 -2.45
C LYS A 138 1.85 22.96 -3.03
N ILE A 139 2.21 21.70 -2.84
CA ILE A 139 3.50 21.15 -3.27
C ILE A 139 3.25 19.84 -3.97
N LYS A 140 3.82 19.67 -5.15
CA LYS A 140 3.82 18.38 -5.84
C LYS A 140 4.72 17.41 -5.10
N VAL A 141 4.14 16.29 -4.66
CA VAL A 141 4.83 15.22 -3.91
C VAL A 141 4.98 13.97 -4.77
N PRO A 142 5.94 13.08 -4.45
CA PRO A 142 6.07 11.81 -5.14
C PRO A 142 4.80 10.95 -4.97
N THR A 143 4.47 10.19 -6.01
CA THR A 143 3.35 9.26 -6.06
C THR A 143 3.85 7.84 -6.32
N LYS A 144 2.95 6.86 -6.30
CA LYS A 144 3.25 5.46 -6.65
C LYS A 144 3.84 5.25 -8.05
N ASN A 145 3.64 6.20 -8.96
CA ASN A 145 4.19 6.14 -10.33
C ASN A 145 5.44 7.01 -10.49
N SER A 146 5.91 7.65 -9.44
CA SER A 146 7.11 8.49 -9.51
C SER A 146 8.36 7.65 -9.68
N LYS A 147 9.19 8.00 -10.66
CA LYS A 147 10.48 7.32 -10.90
C LYS A 147 11.55 7.96 -10.03
N TRP A 148 12.10 7.18 -9.13
CA TRP A 148 13.17 7.59 -8.23
C TRP A 148 14.54 7.36 -8.87
N GLN A 149 15.46 8.24 -8.55
CA GLN A 149 16.86 8.11 -8.93
C GLN A 149 17.68 7.66 -7.72
N VAL A 150 18.70 6.84 -7.94
CA VAL A 150 19.62 6.40 -6.89
C VAL A 150 20.74 7.42 -6.76
N GLU A 151 20.98 7.88 -5.56
CA GLU A 151 22.13 8.71 -5.20
C GLU A 151 23.14 7.84 -4.42
N GLY A 152 24.30 7.58 -5.00
CA GLY A 152 25.36 6.78 -4.39
C GLY A 152 25.25 5.28 -4.69
N ASN A 153 25.21 4.45 -3.65
CA ASN A 153 25.25 2.99 -3.77
C ASN A 153 23.99 2.42 -4.42
N LYS A 154 24.17 1.45 -5.30
CA LYS A 154 23.07 0.72 -5.99
C LYS A 154 22.73 -0.62 -5.34
N VAL A 155 23.38 -0.97 -4.25
CA VAL A 155 23.11 -2.18 -3.47
C VAL A 155 22.97 -1.79 -2.00
N LEU A 156 21.83 -2.11 -1.43
CA LEU A 156 21.55 -1.93 -0.02
C LEU A 156 22.08 -3.11 0.77
N THR A 157 23.01 -2.84 1.69
CA THR A 157 23.55 -3.81 2.64
C THR A 157 23.56 -3.20 4.04
N ASN A 158 23.87 -4.00 5.07
CA ASN A 158 24.04 -3.49 6.43
C ASN A 158 25.15 -2.42 6.58
N LYS A 159 26.09 -2.35 5.63
CA LYS A 159 27.18 -1.36 5.62
C LYS A 159 26.95 -0.21 4.64
N ASN A 160 26.10 -0.39 3.66
CA ASN A 160 25.89 0.57 2.57
C ASN A 160 24.42 0.97 2.50
N PRO A 161 24.02 2.10 3.08
CA PRO A 161 22.68 2.66 2.90
C PRO A 161 22.47 3.10 1.45
N VAL A 162 21.22 3.15 1.05
CA VAL A 162 20.81 3.66 -0.27
C VAL A 162 19.97 4.92 -0.11
N ILE A 163 20.22 5.91 -0.95
CA ILE A 163 19.44 7.13 -1.01
C ILE A 163 18.67 7.18 -2.34
N LEU A 164 17.36 7.24 -2.25
CA LEU A 164 16.49 7.53 -3.39
C LEU A 164 16.16 9.01 -3.41
N LYS A 165 16.27 9.62 -4.60
CA LYS A 165 16.02 11.03 -4.85
C LYS A 165 14.93 11.22 -5.88
N TRP A 166 14.02 12.15 -5.62
CA TRP A 166 13.01 12.58 -6.59
C TRP A 166 12.88 14.10 -6.55
N ASN A 167 12.84 14.74 -7.74
CA ASN A 167 12.69 16.18 -7.89
C ASN A 167 11.29 16.50 -8.42
N ASN A 168 10.57 17.40 -7.77
CA ASN A 168 9.25 17.83 -8.23
C ASN A 168 9.28 18.84 -9.38
N ASN A 169 10.47 19.29 -9.79
CA ASN A 169 10.71 20.37 -10.76
C ASN A 169 10.12 21.74 -10.39
N GLU A 170 9.77 21.91 -9.11
CA GLU A 170 9.25 23.14 -8.52
C GLU A 170 10.15 23.62 -7.37
N GLY A 171 11.41 23.22 -7.38
CA GLY A 171 12.42 23.61 -6.39
C GLY A 171 12.51 22.70 -5.16
N VAL A 172 11.75 21.61 -5.07
CA VAL A 172 11.80 20.68 -3.94
C VAL A 172 12.35 19.32 -4.37
N ILE A 173 13.33 18.85 -3.60
CA ILE A 173 13.93 17.52 -3.77
C ILE A 173 13.55 16.65 -2.59
N PHE A 174 12.91 15.52 -2.86
CA PHE A 174 12.58 14.51 -1.87
C PHE A 174 13.66 13.45 -1.84
N LYS A 175 14.06 13.05 -0.63
CA LYS A 175 15.05 11.98 -0.43
C LYS A 175 14.50 10.94 0.54
N LYS A 176 14.63 9.67 0.18
CA LYS A 176 14.43 8.51 1.07
C LYS A 176 15.78 7.89 1.33
N LYS A 177 16.24 7.90 2.58
CA LYS A 177 17.38 7.10 3.02
C LYS A 177 16.85 5.77 3.54
N ILE A 178 17.39 4.67 3.02
CA ILE A 178 17.02 3.31 3.41
C ILE A 178 18.26 2.66 3.96
N GLU A 179 18.13 2.12 5.14
CA GLU A 179 19.20 1.44 5.88
C GLU A 179 18.74 0.02 6.22
N LEU A 180 19.67 -0.88 6.29
CA LEU A 180 19.45 -2.27 6.62
C LEU A 180 20.27 -2.59 7.88
N ASP A 181 19.64 -3.12 8.90
CA ASP A 181 20.34 -3.56 10.08
C ASP A 181 21.03 -4.93 9.86
N GLU A 182 21.74 -5.41 10.88
CA GLU A 182 22.47 -6.69 10.79
C GLU A 182 21.54 -7.90 10.81
N LYS A 183 20.32 -7.76 11.35
CA LYS A 183 19.38 -8.88 11.50
C LYS A 183 18.43 -8.99 10.32
N TYR A 184 17.60 -7.97 10.11
CA TYR A 184 16.58 -7.99 9.04
C TYR A 184 16.47 -6.62 8.38
N LEU A 185 15.46 -5.83 8.73
CA LEU A 185 15.15 -4.49 8.16
C LEU A 185 15.10 -3.46 9.27
#